data_017067c751538c36a319d787ca5e94b9
#
_entry.id   017067c751538c36a319d787ca5e94b9
#
_cell.length_a   1.000
_cell.length_b   1.000
_cell.length_c   1.000
_cell.angle_alpha   90.00
_cell.angle_beta   90.00
_cell.angle_gamma   90.00
#
_symmetry.space_group_name_H-M   'P 1'
#
loop_
_entity.id
_entity.type
_entity.pdbx_description
1 polymer ?
#
loop_
_entity_poly.entity_id
_entity_poly.type
_entity_poly.pdbx_seq_one_letter_code
_entity_poly.pdbx_strand_id
1 'polypeptide(L)'
;AVTQGLCIIVMLEFFHPINLSMCFFIFGIMGGLTWMTMDTWVNIVSNNSNRGKSIGIYNSSVTTGLALGPLIVGVMGTSSRIPLTVCMILVGFKIISLISIKKYVNQVIIPEQSSKMKFSILAISPFVFFAIFCAGIEDSSFLALFPAFMINDFFTDKQIGLYIFIGGIFGVLCQPFIGALSDNFNKRIIIFLLLFSHICWLMLLNFSNSNPYLIIFALMISGFASTSLYTVTLAYLGERINVTDIAFATSLFIIIYELGEYLGPIIVGFNMN
;
A
#
# COMPACT_ATOMS: atom_id res chain seq x y z
N ALA A 1 7.12 -2.88 15.79
CA ALA A 1 6.21 -3.95 16.24
C ALA A 1 5.81 -3.78 17.71
N VAL A 2 6.77 -3.81 18.67
CA VAL A 2 6.45 -3.67 20.12
C VAL A 2 5.68 -2.38 20.40
N THR A 3 6.16 -1.23 19.91
CA THR A 3 5.48 0.08 20.06
C THR A 3 4.06 0.05 19.48
N GLN A 4 3.86 -0.59 18.32
CA GLN A 4 2.54 -0.75 17.72
C GLN A 4 1.61 -1.60 18.62
N GLY A 5 2.14 -2.68 19.22
CA GLY A 5 1.40 -3.48 20.19
C GLY A 5 0.97 -2.68 21.42
N LEU A 6 1.86 -1.87 21.98
CA LEU A 6 1.54 -0.98 23.10
C LEU A 6 0.44 0.04 22.75
N CYS A 7 0.49 0.63 21.56
CA CYS A 7 -0.56 1.53 21.09
C CYS A 7 -1.92 0.82 21.00
N ILE A 8 -1.97 -0.42 20.53
CA ILE A 8 -3.23 -1.18 20.47
C ILE A 8 -3.77 -1.46 21.87
N ILE A 9 -2.91 -1.79 22.84
CA ILE A 9 -3.33 -1.98 24.24
C ILE A 9 -3.94 -0.68 24.78
N VAL A 10 -3.29 0.47 24.56
CA VAL A 10 -3.81 1.78 25.00
C VAL A 10 -5.15 2.08 24.33
N MET A 11 -5.32 1.77 23.04
CA MET A 11 -6.61 1.94 22.33
C MET A 11 -7.71 1.05 22.90
N LEU A 12 -7.38 -0.17 23.34
CA LEU A 12 -8.36 -1.11 23.92
C LEU A 12 -8.81 -0.69 25.31
N GLU A 13 -7.88 -0.22 26.16
CA GLU A 13 -8.16 0.11 27.56
C GLU A 13 -8.66 1.55 27.75
N PHE A 14 -8.10 2.49 27.00
CA PHE A 14 -8.36 3.92 27.14
C PHE A 14 -8.95 4.52 25.87
N PHE A 15 -10.18 4.15 25.55
CA PHE A 15 -10.90 4.60 24.35
C PHE A 15 -11.36 6.07 24.50
N HIS A 16 -10.40 6.99 24.34
CA HIS A 16 -10.65 8.44 24.38
C HIS A 16 -10.06 9.10 23.11
N PRO A 17 -10.71 10.10 22.49
CA PRO A 17 -10.26 10.70 21.23
C PRO A 17 -8.81 11.17 21.22
N ILE A 18 -8.33 11.77 22.32
CA ILE A 18 -6.94 12.24 22.43
C ILE A 18 -5.96 11.05 22.41
N ASN A 19 -6.24 10.00 23.18
CA ASN A 19 -5.41 8.80 23.23
C ASN A 19 -5.38 8.10 21.87
N LEU A 20 -6.52 8.01 21.20
CA LEU A 20 -6.62 7.46 19.84
C LEU A 20 -5.76 8.25 18.86
N SER A 21 -5.87 9.59 18.84
CA SER A 21 -5.08 10.43 17.96
C SER A 21 -3.58 10.30 18.20
N MET A 22 -3.14 10.27 19.46
CA MET A 22 -1.73 10.04 19.82
C MET A 22 -1.25 8.65 19.40
N CYS A 23 -2.07 7.61 19.63
CA CYS A 23 -1.73 6.24 19.22
C CYS A 23 -1.66 6.12 17.71
N PHE A 24 -2.60 6.70 16.94
CA PHE A 24 -2.57 6.70 15.49
C PHE A 24 -1.35 7.46 14.95
N PHE A 25 -0.97 8.57 15.54
CA PHE A 25 0.24 9.32 15.16
C PHE A 25 1.50 8.46 15.34
N ILE A 26 1.66 7.83 16.53
CA ILE A 26 2.80 6.95 16.79
C ILE A 26 2.76 5.73 15.88
N PHE A 27 1.57 5.15 15.65
CA PHE A 27 1.39 3.99 14.78
C PHE A 27 1.77 4.30 13.33
N GLY A 28 1.44 5.50 12.84
CA GLY A 28 1.82 6.00 11.52
C GLY A 28 3.34 6.14 11.37
N ILE A 29 4.02 6.78 12.33
CA ILE A 29 5.49 6.89 12.33
C ILE A 29 6.14 5.50 12.29
N MET A 30 5.71 4.58 13.15
CA MET A 30 6.27 3.23 13.21
C MET A 30 5.92 2.40 11.96
N GLY A 31 4.75 2.63 11.36
CA GLY A 31 4.32 2.05 10.11
C GLY A 31 5.21 2.49 8.95
N GLY A 32 5.36 3.80 8.75
CA GLY A 32 6.19 4.38 7.70
C GLY A 32 7.66 3.95 7.78
N LEU A 33 8.25 3.95 9.00
CA LEU A 33 9.61 3.44 9.20
C LEU A 33 9.75 1.96 8.84
N THR A 34 8.74 1.15 9.16
CA THR A 34 8.75 -0.28 8.82
C THR A 34 8.66 -0.47 7.31
N TRP A 35 7.75 0.26 6.66
CA TRP A 35 7.53 0.18 5.22
C TRP A 35 8.80 0.59 4.46
N MET A 36 9.34 1.77 4.77
CA MET A 36 10.57 2.28 4.17
C MET A 36 11.74 1.30 4.31
N THR A 37 11.91 0.70 5.49
CA THR A 37 12.99 -0.27 5.75
C THR A 37 12.82 -1.52 4.91
N MET A 38 11.60 -2.06 4.80
CA MET A 38 11.31 -3.28 4.06
C MET A 38 11.44 -3.08 2.55
N ASP A 39 10.92 -1.97 2.01
CA ASP A 39 11.04 -1.65 0.60
C ASP A 39 12.51 -1.42 0.19
N THR A 40 13.28 -0.73 1.03
CA THR A 40 14.72 -0.56 0.83
C THR A 40 15.43 -1.91 0.85
N TRP A 41 15.13 -2.73 1.83
CA TRP A 41 15.78 -4.04 1.97
C TRP A 41 15.49 -4.95 0.77
N VAL A 42 14.24 -5.05 0.35
CA VAL A 42 13.85 -5.89 -0.79
C VAL A 42 14.51 -5.40 -2.08
N ASN A 43 14.64 -4.08 -2.25
CA ASN A 43 15.33 -3.50 -3.39
C ASN A 43 16.84 -3.81 -3.41
N ILE A 44 17.50 -3.79 -2.24
CA ILE A 44 18.94 -4.09 -2.11
C ILE A 44 19.24 -5.55 -2.39
N VAL A 45 18.41 -6.47 -1.85
CA VAL A 45 18.67 -7.92 -1.99
C VAL A 45 18.22 -8.50 -3.33
N SER A 46 17.40 -7.78 -4.08
CA SER A 46 16.90 -8.23 -5.39
C SER A 46 17.91 -7.99 -6.50
N ASN A 47 18.07 -8.98 -7.38
CA ASN A 47 18.88 -8.84 -8.59
C ASN A 47 18.08 -8.14 -9.69
N ASN A 48 18.76 -7.45 -10.59
CA ASN A 48 18.10 -6.74 -11.70
C ASN A 48 17.25 -7.66 -12.61
N SER A 49 17.61 -8.95 -12.71
CA SER A 49 16.88 -9.93 -13.54
C SER A 49 15.56 -10.42 -12.94
N ASN A 50 15.32 -10.21 -11.64
CA ASN A 50 14.11 -10.68 -10.95
C ASN A 50 13.57 -9.68 -9.93
N ARG A 51 14.00 -8.42 -10.02
CA ARG A 51 13.64 -7.37 -9.05
C ARG A 51 12.14 -7.14 -8.99
N GLY A 52 11.49 -7.01 -10.14
CA GLY A 52 10.05 -6.81 -10.23
C GLY A 52 9.27 -7.98 -9.64
N LYS A 53 9.67 -9.22 -9.95
CA LYS A 53 9.07 -10.41 -9.36
C LYS A 53 9.23 -10.45 -7.83
N SER A 54 10.43 -10.16 -7.32
CA SER A 54 10.71 -10.18 -5.89
C SER A 54 9.89 -9.13 -5.13
N ILE A 55 9.83 -7.91 -5.65
CA ILE A 55 9.01 -6.83 -5.10
C ILE A 55 7.53 -7.19 -5.21
N GLY A 56 7.09 -7.79 -6.32
CA GLY A 56 5.71 -8.25 -6.51
C GLY A 56 5.27 -9.28 -5.47
N ILE A 57 6.10 -10.27 -5.16
CA ILE A 57 5.83 -11.27 -4.11
C ILE A 57 5.77 -10.62 -2.72
N TYR A 58 6.71 -9.74 -2.43
CA TYR A 58 6.73 -9.00 -1.18
C TYR A 58 5.47 -8.13 -1.02
N ASN A 59 5.15 -7.31 -2.01
CA ASN A 59 3.98 -6.45 -1.97
C ASN A 59 2.66 -7.23 -1.93
N SER A 60 2.57 -8.40 -2.57
CA SER A 60 1.41 -9.29 -2.43
C SER A 60 1.14 -9.67 -0.98
N SER A 61 2.19 -9.90 -0.19
CA SER A 61 2.04 -10.18 1.24
C SER A 61 1.51 -8.97 2.01
N VAL A 62 1.97 -7.76 1.68
CA VAL A 62 1.47 -6.50 2.28
C VAL A 62 0.01 -6.26 1.89
N THR A 63 -0.30 -6.35 0.58
CA THR A 63 -1.65 -6.14 0.05
C THR A 63 -2.66 -7.16 0.60
N THR A 64 -2.22 -8.39 0.87
CA THR A 64 -3.07 -9.40 1.54
C THR A 64 -3.57 -8.88 2.90
N GLY A 65 -2.69 -8.27 3.69
CA GLY A 65 -3.07 -7.65 4.97
C GLY A 65 -4.05 -6.48 4.79
N LEU A 66 -3.80 -5.63 3.80
CA LEU A 66 -4.67 -4.48 3.47
C LEU A 66 -6.06 -4.94 2.98
N ALA A 67 -6.13 -6.01 2.18
CA ALA A 67 -7.41 -6.56 1.71
C ALA A 67 -8.22 -7.23 2.81
N LEU A 68 -7.57 -7.94 3.73
CA LEU A 68 -8.24 -8.61 4.85
C LEU A 68 -8.80 -7.62 5.88
N GLY A 69 -8.21 -6.45 6.05
CA GLY A 69 -8.65 -5.44 7.03
C GLY A 69 -10.12 -5.06 6.86
N PRO A 70 -10.55 -4.51 5.72
CA PRO A 70 -11.95 -4.17 5.44
C PRO A 70 -12.91 -5.35 5.55
N LEU A 71 -12.49 -6.55 5.14
CA LEU A 71 -13.29 -7.76 5.27
C LEU A 71 -13.56 -8.10 6.75
N ILE A 72 -12.52 -8.06 7.60
CA ILE A 72 -12.64 -8.30 9.04
C ILE A 72 -13.62 -7.30 9.67
N VAL A 73 -13.46 -6.01 9.37
CA VAL A 73 -14.34 -4.96 9.87
C VAL A 73 -15.77 -5.13 9.37
N GLY A 74 -15.96 -5.42 8.08
CA GLY A 74 -17.29 -5.64 7.48
C GLY A 74 -18.04 -6.84 8.07
N VAL A 75 -17.32 -7.90 8.47
CA VAL A 75 -17.93 -9.10 9.08
C VAL A 75 -18.16 -8.92 10.59
N MET A 76 -17.24 -8.30 11.31
CA MET A 76 -17.26 -8.18 12.77
C MET A 76 -17.96 -6.90 13.26
N GLY A 77 -18.21 -5.95 12.37
CA GLY A 77 -18.81 -4.65 12.68
C GLY A 77 -17.82 -3.66 13.29
N THR A 78 -18.17 -2.38 13.19
CA THR A 78 -17.33 -1.26 13.67
C THR A 78 -17.53 -0.97 15.16
N SER A 79 -18.63 -1.41 15.77
CA SER A 79 -18.95 -1.18 17.17
C SER A 79 -18.27 -2.13 18.16
N SER A 80 -17.63 -3.17 17.65
CA SER A 80 -16.96 -4.22 18.43
C SER A 80 -15.48 -3.91 18.66
N ARG A 81 -14.93 -4.33 19.80
CA ARG A 81 -13.48 -4.31 20.08
C ARG A 81 -12.73 -5.46 19.40
N ILE A 82 -13.43 -6.38 18.79
CA ILE A 82 -12.87 -7.58 18.16
C ILE A 82 -11.82 -7.23 17.07
N PRO A 83 -12.03 -6.26 16.16
CA PRO A 83 -11.02 -5.89 15.17
C PRO A 83 -9.67 -5.48 15.80
N LEU A 84 -9.69 -4.70 16.87
CA LEU A 84 -8.47 -4.30 17.60
C LEU A 84 -7.77 -5.50 18.26
N THR A 85 -8.54 -6.45 18.79
CA THR A 85 -8.00 -7.70 19.37
C THR A 85 -7.31 -8.54 18.29
N VAL A 86 -7.92 -8.64 17.10
CA VAL A 86 -7.30 -9.30 15.93
C VAL A 86 -5.99 -8.61 15.55
N CYS A 87 -5.98 -7.28 15.48
CA CYS A 87 -4.74 -6.51 15.22
C CYS A 87 -3.65 -6.83 16.26
N MET A 88 -4.00 -6.95 17.52
CA MET A 88 -3.05 -7.30 18.59
C MET A 88 -2.42 -8.68 18.38
N ILE A 89 -3.24 -9.67 18.02
CA ILE A 89 -2.77 -11.03 17.69
C ILE A 89 -1.80 -10.98 16.50
N LEU A 90 -2.15 -10.24 15.42
CA LEU A 90 -1.31 -10.09 14.24
C LEU A 90 0.03 -9.40 14.56
N VAL A 91 0.05 -8.40 15.45
CA VAL A 91 1.29 -7.80 15.93
C VAL A 91 2.14 -8.80 16.71
N GLY A 92 1.51 -9.68 17.49
CA GLY A 92 2.21 -10.79 18.15
C GLY A 92 2.90 -11.74 17.15
N PHE A 93 2.20 -12.15 16.09
CA PHE A 93 2.78 -12.93 15.01
C PHE A 93 3.92 -12.20 14.30
N LYS A 94 3.80 -10.89 14.06
CA LYS A 94 4.86 -10.05 13.48
C LYS A 94 6.12 -10.06 14.36
N ILE A 95 5.98 -9.96 15.68
CA ILE A 95 7.12 -10.02 16.59
C ILE A 95 7.81 -11.39 16.55
N ILE A 96 7.05 -12.47 16.62
CA ILE A 96 7.56 -13.84 16.54
C ILE A 96 8.31 -14.06 15.21
N SER A 97 7.72 -13.64 14.09
CA SER A 97 8.34 -13.74 12.77
C SER A 97 9.68 -12.99 12.71
N LEU A 98 9.74 -11.76 13.21
CA LEU A 98 10.98 -10.96 13.23
C LEU A 98 12.09 -11.62 14.07
N ILE A 99 11.75 -12.22 15.20
CA ILE A 99 12.71 -12.98 16.02
C ILE A 99 13.22 -14.20 15.25
N SER A 100 12.32 -14.93 14.58
CA SER A 100 12.66 -16.16 13.85
C SER A 100 13.60 -15.91 12.68
N ILE A 101 13.43 -14.81 11.93
CA ILE A 101 14.25 -14.51 10.76
C ILE A 101 15.55 -13.77 11.09
N LYS A 102 15.76 -13.31 12.33
CA LYS A 102 16.96 -12.55 12.75
C LYS A 102 18.26 -13.22 12.33
N LYS A 103 18.34 -14.55 12.44
CA LYS A 103 19.52 -15.34 12.07
C LYS A 103 19.86 -15.22 10.57
N TYR A 104 18.84 -15.18 9.72
CA TYR A 104 19.02 -15.11 8.26
C TYR A 104 19.34 -13.68 7.80
N VAL A 105 18.71 -12.68 8.40
CA VAL A 105 18.95 -11.25 8.08
C VAL A 105 20.40 -10.86 8.39
N ASN A 106 20.98 -11.36 9.47
CA ASN A 106 22.39 -11.08 9.83
C ASN A 106 23.42 -11.63 8.82
N GLN A 107 23.01 -12.48 7.88
CA GLN A 107 23.89 -13.02 6.82
C GLN A 107 23.87 -12.16 5.54
N VAL A 108 22.96 -11.22 5.45
CA VAL A 108 22.85 -10.32 4.29
C VAL A 108 23.79 -9.14 4.48
N ILE A 109 24.77 -9.00 3.57
CA ILE A 109 25.67 -7.85 3.53
C ILE A 109 24.93 -6.70 2.87
N ILE A 110 24.55 -5.69 3.67
CA ILE A 110 23.95 -4.46 3.17
C ILE A 110 25.08 -3.47 2.87
N PRO A 111 25.23 -2.99 1.63
CA PRO A 111 26.22 -1.97 1.30
C PRO A 111 26.03 -0.70 2.12
N GLU A 112 27.14 -0.05 2.45
CA GLU A 112 27.09 1.22 3.16
C GLU A 112 26.29 2.24 2.36
N GLN A 113 25.27 2.83 2.97
CA GLN A 113 24.40 3.80 2.32
C GLN A 113 24.98 5.20 2.44
N SER A 114 24.84 6.00 1.40
CA SER A 114 25.28 7.39 1.37
C SER A 114 24.51 8.20 2.42
N SER A 115 25.25 8.94 3.25
CA SER A 115 24.67 9.90 4.20
C SER A 115 24.23 11.21 3.53
N LYS A 116 24.57 11.42 2.24
CA LYS A 116 24.25 12.64 1.50
C LYS A 116 22.85 12.57 0.91
N MET A 117 22.03 13.56 1.21
CA MET A 117 20.72 13.74 0.57
C MET A 117 20.90 14.20 -0.87
N LYS A 118 20.54 13.35 -1.83
CA LYS A 118 20.68 13.62 -3.27
C LYS A 118 19.32 13.87 -3.92
N PHE A 119 18.75 15.04 -3.74
CA PHE A 119 17.46 15.41 -4.38
C PHE A 119 17.51 15.40 -5.90
N SER A 120 18.71 15.37 -6.51
CA SER A 120 18.87 15.12 -7.94
C SER A 120 18.27 13.80 -8.42
N ILE A 121 18.01 12.87 -7.52
CA ILE A 121 17.30 11.60 -7.81
C ILE A 121 15.91 11.86 -8.40
N LEU A 122 15.22 12.92 -7.98
CA LEU A 122 13.94 13.31 -8.57
C LEU A 122 14.05 13.60 -10.08
N ALA A 123 15.17 14.14 -10.51
CA ALA A 123 15.43 14.43 -11.94
C ALA A 123 15.78 13.17 -12.76
N ILE A 124 16.20 12.06 -12.12
CA ILE A 124 16.50 10.80 -12.80
C ILE A 124 15.24 10.15 -13.37
N SER A 125 14.14 10.25 -12.64
CA SER A 125 12.87 9.62 -13.03
C SER A 125 11.64 10.40 -12.54
N PRO A 126 11.45 11.66 -12.98
CA PRO A 126 10.35 12.51 -12.52
C PRO A 126 8.97 11.88 -12.78
N PHE A 127 8.85 11.14 -13.88
CA PHE A 127 7.66 10.38 -14.25
C PHE A 127 7.26 9.35 -13.18
N VAL A 128 8.23 8.64 -12.58
CA VAL A 128 7.95 7.64 -11.53
C VAL A 128 7.42 8.32 -10.27
N PHE A 129 8.04 9.43 -9.87
CA PHE A 129 7.60 10.17 -8.69
C PHE A 129 6.23 10.81 -8.88
N PHE A 130 5.93 11.28 -10.09
CA PHE A 130 4.59 11.76 -10.43
C PHE A 130 3.55 10.62 -10.42
N ALA A 131 3.89 9.46 -11.00
CA ALA A 131 3.00 8.30 -11.04
C ALA A 131 2.65 7.81 -9.63
N ILE A 132 3.65 7.73 -8.72
CA ILE A 132 3.40 7.27 -7.36
C ILE A 132 2.67 8.30 -6.50
N PHE A 133 2.86 9.59 -6.76
CA PHE A 133 2.08 10.65 -6.13
C PHE A 133 0.59 10.53 -6.50
N CYS A 134 0.27 10.33 -7.78
CA CYS A 134 -1.10 10.10 -8.25
C CYS A 134 -1.70 8.82 -7.65
N ALA A 135 -0.90 7.75 -7.53
CA ALA A 135 -1.34 6.52 -6.89
C ALA A 135 -1.71 6.74 -5.41
N GLY A 136 -0.90 7.49 -4.67
CA GLY A 136 -1.22 7.85 -3.28
C GLY A 136 -2.52 8.63 -3.14
N ILE A 137 -2.76 9.63 -4.03
CA ILE A 137 -4.04 10.37 -4.06
C ILE A 137 -5.21 9.41 -4.24
N GLU A 138 -5.10 8.49 -5.18
CA GLU A 138 -6.17 7.55 -5.49
C GLU A 138 -6.39 6.55 -4.37
N ASP A 139 -5.34 5.89 -3.89
CA ASP A 139 -5.43 4.82 -2.89
C ASP A 139 -6.10 5.30 -1.59
N SER A 140 -5.68 6.44 -1.08
CA SER A 140 -6.26 6.99 0.16
C SER A 140 -7.67 7.55 -0.04
N SER A 141 -7.93 8.20 -1.19
CA SER A 141 -9.28 8.67 -1.53
C SER A 141 -10.25 7.50 -1.65
N PHE A 142 -9.83 6.42 -2.30
CA PHE A 142 -10.62 5.21 -2.41
C PHE A 142 -10.96 4.63 -1.03
N LEU A 143 -9.96 4.39 -0.19
CA LEU A 143 -10.19 3.79 1.13
C LEU A 143 -11.03 4.67 2.06
N ALA A 144 -10.88 6.01 1.97
CA ALA A 144 -11.60 6.94 2.83
C ALA A 144 -13.05 7.23 2.35
N LEU A 145 -13.24 7.40 1.05
CA LEU A 145 -14.48 7.94 0.48
C LEU A 145 -15.39 6.89 -0.16
N PHE A 146 -14.82 5.80 -0.69
CA PHE A 146 -15.60 4.75 -1.33
C PHE A 146 -16.66 4.11 -0.41
N PRO A 147 -16.36 3.78 0.87
CA PRO A 147 -17.40 3.28 1.78
C PRO A 147 -18.56 4.26 1.95
N ALA A 148 -18.28 5.55 2.10
CA ALA A 148 -19.30 6.59 2.24
C ALA A 148 -20.17 6.70 0.97
N PHE A 149 -19.52 6.65 -0.21
CA PHE A 149 -20.23 6.62 -1.49
C PHE A 149 -21.17 5.42 -1.60
N MET A 150 -20.71 4.22 -1.25
CA MET A 150 -21.48 2.98 -1.34
C MET A 150 -22.65 2.93 -0.34
N ILE A 151 -22.50 3.51 0.86
CA ILE A 151 -23.60 3.59 1.84
C ILE A 151 -24.75 4.44 1.29
N ASN A 152 -24.45 5.54 0.59
CA ASN A 152 -25.46 6.36 -0.06
C ASN A 152 -26.26 5.59 -1.14
N ASP A 153 -25.64 4.58 -1.78
CA ASP A 153 -26.25 3.68 -2.74
C ASP A 153 -26.94 2.46 -2.10
N PHE A 154 -27.19 2.50 -0.78
CA PHE A 154 -27.88 1.46 0.01
C PHE A 154 -27.14 0.13 0.13
N PHE A 155 -25.82 0.09 -0.04
CA PHE A 155 -25.03 -1.10 0.25
C PHE A 155 -24.73 -1.22 1.75
N THR A 156 -24.70 -2.46 2.23
CA THR A 156 -24.38 -2.78 3.63
C THR A 156 -22.87 -2.79 3.85
N ASP A 157 -22.42 -2.51 5.09
CA ASP A 157 -21.00 -2.59 5.49
C ASP A 157 -20.34 -3.91 5.07
N LYS A 158 -21.09 -5.01 5.19
CA LYS A 158 -20.62 -6.34 4.79
C LYS A 158 -20.37 -6.43 3.29
N GLN A 159 -21.25 -5.88 2.47
CA GLN A 159 -21.08 -5.87 1.00
C GLN A 159 -19.89 -4.98 0.61
N ILE A 160 -19.77 -3.81 1.22
CA ILE A 160 -18.66 -2.87 0.99
C ILE A 160 -17.33 -3.53 1.33
N GLY A 161 -17.22 -4.12 2.52
CA GLY A 161 -16.03 -4.84 2.95
C GLY A 161 -15.65 -6.00 2.01
N LEU A 162 -16.67 -6.76 1.54
CA LEU A 162 -16.47 -7.85 0.58
C LEU A 162 -15.98 -7.35 -0.77
N TYR A 163 -16.53 -6.24 -1.27
CA TYR A 163 -16.16 -5.69 -2.57
C TYR A 163 -14.72 -5.15 -2.56
N ILE A 164 -14.34 -4.43 -1.50
CA ILE A 164 -12.95 -3.98 -1.31
C ILE A 164 -12.00 -5.18 -1.22
N PHE A 165 -12.40 -6.23 -0.49
CA PHE A 165 -11.64 -7.47 -0.39
C PHE A 165 -11.43 -8.13 -1.75
N ILE A 166 -12.48 -8.25 -2.58
CA ILE A 166 -12.37 -8.86 -3.93
C ILE A 166 -11.38 -8.07 -4.80
N GLY A 167 -11.48 -6.74 -4.81
CA GLY A 167 -10.51 -5.89 -5.51
C GLY A 167 -9.08 -6.10 -5.01
N GLY A 168 -8.89 -6.06 -3.70
CA GLY A 168 -7.58 -6.26 -3.07
C GLY A 168 -6.97 -7.63 -3.36
N ILE A 169 -7.75 -8.72 -3.24
CA ILE A 169 -7.24 -10.07 -3.50
C ILE A 169 -6.88 -10.28 -4.98
N PHE A 170 -7.61 -9.65 -5.90
CA PHE A 170 -7.25 -9.67 -7.31
C PHE A 170 -5.90 -8.98 -7.55
N GLY A 171 -5.66 -7.83 -6.91
CA GLY A 171 -4.36 -7.17 -6.89
C GLY A 171 -3.25 -8.07 -6.34
N VAL A 172 -3.48 -8.74 -5.20
CA VAL A 172 -2.54 -9.71 -4.61
C VAL A 172 -2.11 -10.77 -5.61
N LEU A 173 -3.05 -11.35 -6.35
CA LEU A 173 -2.78 -12.39 -7.32
C LEU A 173 -2.01 -11.85 -8.54
N CYS A 174 -2.29 -10.62 -8.97
CA CYS A 174 -1.67 -10.03 -10.16
C CYS A 174 -0.24 -9.52 -9.93
N GLN A 175 0.09 -9.04 -8.73
CA GLN A 175 1.39 -8.41 -8.43
C GLN A 175 2.61 -9.25 -8.81
N PRO A 176 2.75 -10.54 -8.45
CA PRO A 176 3.91 -11.34 -8.82
C PRO A 176 4.05 -11.52 -10.33
N PHE A 177 2.91 -11.63 -11.04
CA PHE A 177 2.90 -11.79 -12.49
C PHE A 177 3.33 -10.51 -13.20
N ILE A 178 2.77 -9.37 -12.81
CA ILE A 178 3.14 -8.06 -13.38
C ILE A 178 4.56 -7.69 -13.00
N GLY A 179 4.97 -7.99 -11.76
CA GLY A 179 6.36 -7.84 -11.36
C GLY A 179 7.32 -8.63 -12.24
N ALA A 180 7.05 -9.93 -12.47
CA ALA A 180 7.84 -10.77 -13.36
C ALA A 180 7.77 -10.32 -14.83
N LEU A 181 6.61 -9.86 -15.29
CA LEU A 181 6.45 -9.27 -16.63
C LEU A 181 7.34 -8.03 -16.78
N SER A 182 7.39 -7.19 -15.77
CA SER A 182 8.19 -5.97 -15.76
C SER A 182 9.70 -6.22 -15.80
N ASP A 183 10.17 -7.39 -15.41
CA ASP A 183 11.58 -7.76 -15.52
C ASP A 183 12.01 -8.02 -16.98
N ASN A 184 11.06 -8.41 -17.85
CA ASN A 184 11.31 -8.77 -19.24
C ASN A 184 10.86 -7.70 -20.27
N PHE A 185 10.01 -6.77 -19.86
CA PHE A 185 9.43 -5.76 -20.73
C PHE A 185 9.79 -4.35 -20.27
N ASN A 186 9.58 -3.37 -21.16
CA ASN A 186 9.85 -1.98 -20.85
C ASN A 186 8.91 -1.47 -19.75
N LYS A 187 9.46 -1.26 -18.55
CA LYS A 187 8.71 -0.82 -17.36
C LYS A 187 7.95 0.49 -17.56
N ARG A 188 8.45 1.41 -18.42
CA ARG A 188 7.75 2.67 -18.70
C ARG A 188 6.43 2.43 -19.41
N ILE A 189 6.39 1.47 -20.35
CA ILE A 189 5.15 1.11 -21.05
C ILE A 189 4.17 0.47 -20.07
N ILE A 190 4.66 -0.43 -19.21
CA ILE A 190 3.80 -1.08 -18.19
C ILE A 190 3.23 -0.04 -17.23
N ILE A 191 4.04 0.90 -16.73
CA ILE A 191 3.57 1.97 -15.84
C ILE A 191 2.49 2.83 -16.55
N PHE A 192 2.70 3.17 -17.83
CA PHE A 192 1.71 3.92 -18.60
C PHE A 192 0.38 3.15 -18.74
N LEU A 193 0.44 1.84 -19.05
CA LEU A 193 -0.76 1.00 -19.15
C LEU A 193 -1.48 0.87 -17.80
N LEU A 194 -0.74 0.78 -16.69
CA LEU A 194 -1.32 0.75 -15.36
C LEU A 194 -2.00 2.08 -15.00
N LEU A 195 -1.37 3.22 -15.30
CA LEU A 195 -2.02 4.54 -15.15
C LEU A 195 -3.28 4.67 -16.02
N PHE A 196 -3.26 4.13 -17.23
CA PHE A 196 -4.46 4.09 -18.07
C PHE A 196 -5.56 3.21 -17.45
N SER A 197 -5.20 2.09 -16.82
CA SER A 197 -6.15 1.22 -16.11
C SER A 197 -6.83 1.94 -14.94
N HIS A 198 -6.15 2.89 -14.28
CA HIS A 198 -6.77 3.74 -13.24
C HIS A 198 -7.90 4.61 -13.82
N ILE A 199 -7.73 5.16 -14.99
CA ILE A 199 -8.81 5.92 -15.68
C ILE A 199 -9.97 4.98 -16.02
N CYS A 200 -9.67 3.77 -16.52
CA CYS A 200 -10.70 2.80 -16.91
C CYS A 200 -11.59 2.38 -15.74
N TRP A 201 -11.02 2.05 -14.58
CA TRP A 201 -11.83 1.60 -13.44
C TRP A 201 -12.70 2.73 -12.87
N LEU A 202 -12.19 3.97 -12.83
CA LEU A 202 -12.97 5.14 -12.40
C LEU A 202 -14.17 5.39 -13.33
N MET A 203 -13.95 5.28 -14.65
CA MET A 203 -15.03 5.38 -15.62
C MET A 203 -16.08 4.26 -15.43
N LEU A 204 -15.62 3.01 -15.26
CA LEU A 204 -16.52 1.87 -15.02
C LEU A 204 -17.34 2.07 -13.75
N LEU A 205 -16.73 2.56 -12.67
CA LEU A 205 -17.44 2.84 -11.43
C LEU A 205 -18.52 3.91 -11.65
N ASN A 206 -18.19 5.00 -12.35
CA ASN A 206 -19.13 6.08 -12.64
C ASN A 206 -20.33 5.61 -13.49
N PHE A 207 -20.10 4.68 -14.43
CA PHE A 207 -21.18 4.12 -15.26
C PHE A 207 -21.85 2.87 -14.67
N SER A 208 -21.48 2.48 -13.46
CA SER A 208 -22.00 1.24 -12.86
C SER A 208 -23.49 1.30 -12.50
N ASN A 209 -24.05 2.51 -12.29
CA ASN A 209 -25.46 2.72 -11.88
C ASN A 209 -25.85 1.77 -10.73
N SER A 210 -25.00 1.66 -9.71
CA SER A 210 -25.15 0.76 -8.54
C SER A 210 -25.29 -0.73 -8.89
N ASN A 211 -24.89 -1.14 -10.11
CA ASN A 211 -24.85 -2.54 -10.49
C ASN A 211 -23.70 -3.28 -9.79
N PRO A 212 -23.98 -4.27 -8.90
CA PRO A 212 -22.96 -4.94 -8.12
C PRO A 212 -21.85 -5.60 -8.96
N TYR A 213 -22.20 -6.17 -10.10
CA TYR A 213 -21.24 -6.87 -10.97
C TYR A 213 -20.26 -5.90 -11.63
N LEU A 214 -20.76 -4.73 -12.07
CA LEU A 214 -19.89 -3.69 -12.65
C LEU A 214 -19.00 -3.05 -11.59
N ILE A 215 -19.52 -2.84 -10.39
CA ILE A 215 -18.73 -2.35 -9.25
C ILE A 215 -17.60 -3.32 -8.91
N ILE A 216 -17.91 -4.61 -8.74
CA ILE A 216 -16.90 -5.64 -8.47
C ILE A 216 -15.84 -5.69 -9.57
N PHE A 217 -16.25 -5.64 -10.83
CA PHE A 217 -15.33 -5.65 -11.96
C PHE A 217 -14.44 -4.41 -11.99
N ALA A 218 -15.00 -3.22 -11.73
CA ALA A 218 -14.24 -1.99 -11.59
C ALA A 218 -13.20 -2.10 -10.46
N LEU A 219 -13.58 -2.64 -9.29
CA LEU A 219 -12.67 -2.84 -8.16
C LEU A 219 -11.58 -3.87 -8.41
N MET A 220 -11.84 -4.91 -9.21
CA MET A 220 -10.79 -5.84 -9.65
C MET A 220 -9.75 -5.11 -10.51
N ILE A 221 -10.18 -4.22 -11.41
CA ILE A 221 -9.25 -3.40 -12.21
C ILE A 221 -8.50 -2.42 -11.32
N SER A 222 -9.16 -1.78 -10.36
CA SER A 222 -8.53 -0.90 -9.36
C SER A 222 -7.43 -1.62 -8.59
N GLY A 223 -7.76 -2.75 -7.96
CA GLY A 223 -6.79 -3.54 -7.21
C GLY A 223 -5.61 -4.01 -8.07
N PHE A 224 -5.87 -4.44 -9.30
CA PHE A 224 -4.82 -4.77 -10.28
C PHE A 224 -3.93 -3.57 -10.57
N ALA A 225 -4.51 -2.43 -10.92
CA ALA A 225 -3.77 -1.25 -11.36
C ALA A 225 -2.93 -0.65 -10.23
N SER A 226 -3.53 -0.40 -9.07
CA SER A 226 -2.92 0.25 -7.92
C SER A 226 -1.73 -0.56 -7.38
N THR A 227 -1.96 -1.81 -7.02
CA THR A 227 -0.92 -2.66 -6.44
C THR A 227 0.24 -2.94 -7.40
N SER A 228 -0.09 -3.14 -8.70
CA SER A 228 0.93 -3.36 -9.74
C SER A 228 1.72 -2.11 -10.05
N LEU A 229 1.10 -0.93 -10.02
CA LEU A 229 1.77 0.36 -10.26
C LEU A 229 2.85 0.60 -9.21
N TYR A 230 2.53 0.43 -7.93
CA TYR A 230 3.51 0.52 -6.84
C TYR A 230 4.69 -0.44 -7.05
N THR A 231 4.39 -1.70 -7.35
CA THR A 231 5.41 -2.75 -7.58
C THR A 231 6.36 -2.38 -8.72
N VAL A 232 5.82 -1.99 -9.88
CA VAL A 232 6.63 -1.73 -11.08
C VAL A 232 7.42 -0.41 -10.95
N THR A 233 6.83 0.62 -10.34
CA THR A 233 7.52 1.90 -10.11
C THR A 233 8.66 1.75 -9.12
N LEU A 234 8.49 0.99 -8.03
CA LEU A 234 9.54 0.69 -7.06
C LEU A 234 10.67 -0.14 -7.69
N ALA A 235 10.33 -1.15 -8.53
CA ALA A 235 11.31 -1.93 -9.27
C ALA A 235 12.10 -1.07 -10.28
N TYR A 236 11.42 -0.20 -11.01
CA TYR A 236 12.04 0.72 -11.95
C TYR A 236 13.01 1.69 -11.26
N LEU A 237 12.63 2.22 -10.10
CA LEU A 237 13.49 3.09 -9.30
C LEU A 237 14.76 2.35 -8.89
N GLY A 238 14.64 1.14 -8.37
CA GLY A 238 15.76 0.33 -7.91
C GLY A 238 16.75 -0.06 -9.00
N GLU A 239 16.33 -0.13 -10.28
CA GLU A 239 17.22 -0.37 -11.42
C GLU A 239 18.05 0.84 -11.84
N ARG A 240 17.55 2.04 -11.54
CA ARG A 240 18.15 3.30 -12.02
C ARG A 240 19.05 3.98 -10.99
N ILE A 241 18.96 3.56 -9.75
CA ILE A 241 19.67 4.19 -8.64
C ILE A 241 20.82 3.29 -8.20
N ASN A 242 21.95 3.90 -7.87
CA ASN A 242 23.08 3.18 -7.29
C ASN A 242 22.69 2.58 -5.95
N VAL A 243 23.19 1.38 -5.66
CA VAL A 243 22.88 0.65 -4.43
C VAL A 243 23.19 1.48 -3.16
N THR A 244 24.21 2.33 -3.20
CA THR A 244 24.57 3.23 -2.09
C THR A 244 23.58 4.36 -1.83
N ASP A 245 22.73 4.70 -2.79
CA ASP A 245 21.75 5.79 -2.71
C ASP A 245 20.31 5.27 -2.61
N ILE A 246 20.13 3.94 -2.64
CA ILE A 246 18.81 3.33 -2.77
C ILE A 246 17.92 3.58 -1.55
N ALA A 247 18.50 3.65 -0.34
CA ALA A 247 17.75 3.95 0.86
C ALA A 247 17.14 5.35 0.81
N PHE A 248 17.89 6.35 0.34
CA PHE A 248 17.38 7.70 0.19
C PHE A 248 16.35 7.81 -0.93
N ALA A 249 16.57 7.11 -2.06
CA ALA A 249 15.63 7.09 -3.18
C ALA A 249 14.30 6.45 -2.79
N THR A 250 14.33 5.32 -2.08
CA THR A 250 13.12 4.66 -1.56
C THR A 250 12.40 5.52 -0.52
N SER A 251 13.15 6.22 0.33
CA SER A 251 12.56 7.16 1.29
C SER A 251 11.81 8.30 0.58
N LEU A 252 12.42 8.91 -0.46
CA LEU A 252 11.76 9.93 -1.26
C LEU A 252 10.51 9.39 -1.97
N PHE A 253 10.58 8.18 -2.50
CA PHE A 253 9.47 7.51 -3.17
C PHE A 253 8.28 7.36 -2.23
N ILE A 254 8.52 6.88 -1.00
CA ILE A 254 7.47 6.70 0.01
C ILE A 254 6.93 8.05 0.48
N ILE A 255 7.79 9.04 0.77
CA ILE A 255 7.34 10.38 1.17
C ILE A 255 6.41 10.99 0.13
N ILE A 256 6.71 10.84 -1.16
CA ILE A 256 5.89 11.38 -2.24
C ILE A 256 4.56 10.63 -2.35
N TYR A 257 4.57 9.31 -2.17
CA TYR A 257 3.36 8.50 -2.10
C TYR A 257 2.45 8.93 -0.94
N GLU A 258 3.01 9.02 0.27
CA GLU A 258 2.31 9.45 1.49
C GLU A 258 1.76 10.90 1.42
N LEU A 259 2.50 11.79 0.73
CA LEU A 259 1.98 13.15 0.44
C LEU A 259 0.75 13.08 -0.46
N GLY A 260 0.74 12.18 -1.45
CA GLY A 260 -0.44 11.89 -2.26
C GLY A 260 -1.59 11.35 -1.39
N GLU A 261 -1.33 10.38 -0.53
CA GLU A 261 -2.32 9.84 0.40
C GLU A 261 -2.91 10.90 1.33
N TYR A 262 -2.09 11.80 1.85
CA TYR A 262 -2.56 12.89 2.70
C TYR A 262 -3.47 13.88 1.97
N LEU A 263 -3.13 14.22 0.73
CA LEU A 263 -3.87 15.21 -0.07
C LEU A 263 -5.11 14.61 -0.74
N GLY A 264 -5.12 13.31 -1.03
CA GLY A 264 -6.16 12.64 -1.80
C GLY A 264 -7.58 12.85 -1.26
N PRO A 265 -7.89 12.44 -0.02
CA PRO A 265 -9.23 12.59 0.55
C PRO A 265 -9.68 14.05 0.65
N ILE A 266 -8.74 14.99 0.85
CA ILE A 266 -9.03 16.42 0.90
C ILE A 266 -9.47 16.90 -0.48
N ILE A 267 -8.68 16.61 -1.52
CA ILE A 267 -8.94 17.07 -2.89
C ILE A 267 -10.24 16.48 -3.43
N VAL A 268 -10.44 15.17 -3.24
CA VAL A 268 -11.62 14.46 -3.75
C VAL A 268 -12.86 14.79 -2.93
N GLY A 269 -12.74 14.84 -1.59
CA GLY A 269 -13.84 15.14 -0.70
C GLY A 269 -14.47 16.53 -0.91
N PHE A 270 -13.67 17.54 -1.27
CA PHE A 270 -14.19 18.88 -1.63
C PHE A 270 -15.10 18.85 -2.88
N ASN A 271 -14.95 17.86 -3.75
CA ASN A 271 -15.72 17.74 -4.98
C ASN A 271 -16.93 16.80 -4.86
N MET A 272 -17.16 16.20 -3.69
CA MET A 272 -18.31 15.32 -3.43
C MET A 272 -19.55 16.06 -2.89
N ASN A 273 -19.49 17.37 -2.71
CA ASN A 273 -20.60 18.24 -2.23
C ASN A 273 -21.40 18.83 -3.37
#